data_b631055f5f9f046a4860149ed691c454
#
_entry.id   b631055f5f9f046a4860149ed691c454
#
_cell.length_a   1.000
_cell.length_b   1.000
_cell.length_c   1.000
_cell.angle_alpha   90.00
_cell.angle_beta   90.00
_cell.angle_gamma   90.00
#
_symmetry.space_group_name_H-M   'P 1'
#
loop_
_entity.id
_entity.type
_entity.pdbx_description
1 polymer ?
#
loop_
_entity_poly.entity_id
_entity_poly.type
_entity_poly.pdbx_seq_one_letter_code
_entity_poly.pdbx_strand_id
1 'polypeptide(L)'
;MNQFNVFILSFFSFLLSAVCPDKVFVNTKIYTLNNSMPNASVLAIKADKIHYIGNNPIELDQCSGTKVYDLEGSYIYPGFVDSHAHLRGVGFRELNLDLSNTFSKKEMLERTNAYLAKNPNSAVLVGRGWIEKNWSNKAFPTRFDLDSISNKIPIILERADGHAVVVNSVALQQANITSATKNPSGGEIERDENGEPNGLLIDNAQKLVIPLIPTVSRKEQEDAFVLGTKVYASRGWTGTHDADSLPIKDVLSYEKLDLNFRVHFSLAKNDYLFCKQGQRSIKIYADGALGSRGAALLESYEDKESRGLVLLDSDIDSYLRKIAMRNCQIQIHAIGDRGNQMVLNAYEKAYKDFPKKDLRWRIEHAQNVIEVDRKRFKDLNIIASMQPSHAIGDLHFAEDRLGFERLSNAYTWKSFIDDGVVVVGGSDAPVEVGDPIIEFYAAVTRKDLDGYSNEGWNLQQALSRKEALAIFTKWPAYAIFKEEKLGTLEIGKLADITIFDQDIMTIPNEDILATKVVMTVVGGKIVYING
;
A
#
# COMPACT_ATOMS: atom_id res chain seq x y z
N MET A 1 -62.84 37.14 -43.31
CA MET A 1 -61.66 37.89 -42.78
C MET A 1 -60.95 36.95 -41.79
N ASN A 2 -60.00 36.24 -42.32
CA ASN A 2 -59.21 35.29 -41.51
C ASN A 2 -57.89 36.00 -41.11
N GLN A 3 -57.67 36.21 -39.81
CA GLN A 3 -56.38 36.67 -39.27
C GLN A 3 -55.48 35.45 -39.09
N PHE A 4 -54.39 35.43 -39.84
CA PHE A 4 -53.26 34.52 -39.63
C PHE A 4 -52.35 35.09 -38.51
N ASN A 5 -52.32 34.41 -37.37
CA ASN A 5 -51.31 34.65 -36.33
C ASN A 5 -50.00 33.95 -36.73
N VAL A 6 -48.99 34.73 -37.07
CA VAL A 6 -47.62 34.24 -37.28
C VAL A 6 -46.95 34.16 -35.91
N PHE A 7 -46.73 32.92 -35.44
CA PHE A 7 -45.84 32.65 -34.29
C PHE A 7 -44.39 32.77 -34.77
N ILE A 8 -43.68 33.81 -34.33
CA ILE A 8 -42.25 33.92 -34.49
C ILE A 8 -41.62 33.06 -33.35
N LEU A 9 -41.13 31.87 -33.69
CA LEU A 9 -40.25 31.09 -32.83
C LEU A 9 -38.87 31.76 -32.88
N SER A 10 -38.55 32.55 -31.86
CA SER A 10 -37.18 33.03 -31.62
C SER A 10 -36.36 31.85 -31.12
N PHE A 11 -35.51 31.29 -31.98
CA PHE A 11 -34.43 30.40 -31.61
C PHE A 11 -33.42 31.22 -30.79
N PHE A 12 -33.49 31.12 -29.47
CA PHE A 12 -32.38 31.51 -28.59
C PHE A 12 -31.30 30.46 -28.78
N SER A 13 -30.36 30.69 -29.69
CA SER A 13 -29.09 29.99 -29.71
C SER A 13 -28.33 30.43 -28.46
N PHE A 14 -28.36 29.61 -27.41
CA PHE A 14 -27.38 29.68 -26.34
C PHE A 14 -26.03 29.36 -26.99
N LEU A 15 -25.27 30.36 -27.35
CA LEU A 15 -23.82 30.25 -27.50
C LEU A 15 -23.26 29.93 -26.12
N LEU A 16 -23.20 28.62 -25.77
CA LEU A 16 -22.27 28.20 -24.77
C LEU A 16 -20.90 28.58 -25.29
N SER A 17 -20.31 29.63 -24.71
CA SER A 17 -18.90 29.92 -24.94
C SER A 17 -18.15 28.66 -24.56
N ALA A 18 -17.55 27.99 -25.54
CA ALA A 18 -16.79 26.77 -25.32
C ALA A 18 -15.66 27.11 -24.33
N VAL A 19 -15.77 26.56 -23.10
CA VAL A 19 -14.74 26.79 -22.07
C VAL A 19 -13.51 26.01 -22.52
N CYS A 20 -12.47 26.76 -22.90
CA CYS A 20 -11.21 26.16 -23.34
C CYS A 20 -10.59 25.28 -22.25
N PRO A 21 -10.23 24.03 -22.54
CA PRO A 21 -9.50 23.19 -21.61
C PRO A 21 -8.08 23.72 -21.37
N ASP A 22 -7.48 23.38 -20.26
CA ASP A 22 -6.09 23.74 -19.97
C ASP A 22 -5.11 22.74 -20.61
N LYS A 23 -5.51 21.47 -20.68
CA LYS A 23 -4.72 20.36 -21.25
C LYS A 23 -5.62 19.45 -22.06
N VAL A 24 -5.08 18.93 -23.16
CA VAL A 24 -5.71 17.90 -23.99
C VAL A 24 -4.68 16.80 -24.26
N PHE A 25 -5.09 15.55 -24.04
CA PHE A 25 -4.30 14.36 -24.35
C PHE A 25 -4.89 13.68 -25.58
N VAL A 26 -4.05 13.41 -26.56
CA VAL A 26 -4.41 12.81 -27.86
C VAL A 26 -3.46 11.67 -28.22
N ASN A 27 -3.78 10.96 -29.30
CA ASN A 27 -2.99 9.82 -29.79
C ASN A 27 -2.73 8.78 -28.67
N THR A 28 -3.82 8.35 -28.01
CA THR A 28 -3.79 7.47 -26.84
C THR A 28 -5.01 6.56 -26.82
N LYS A 29 -4.91 5.43 -26.15
CA LYS A 29 -6.05 4.60 -25.76
C LYS A 29 -6.34 4.81 -24.28
N ILE A 30 -7.58 5.14 -23.94
CA ILE A 30 -8.01 5.49 -22.61
C ILE A 30 -8.94 4.41 -22.07
N TYR A 31 -8.59 3.82 -20.94
CA TYR A 31 -9.43 2.90 -20.17
C TYR A 31 -10.16 3.67 -19.09
N THR A 32 -11.48 3.83 -19.23
CA THR A 32 -12.26 4.72 -18.35
C THR A 32 -12.76 4.08 -17.08
N LEU A 33 -12.95 2.75 -17.09
CA LEU A 33 -13.72 1.97 -16.11
C LEU A 33 -15.20 2.44 -15.96
N ASN A 34 -15.69 3.27 -16.87
CA ASN A 34 -17.10 3.59 -17.00
C ASN A 34 -17.76 2.58 -17.95
N ASN A 35 -18.80 1.87 -17.46
CA ASN A 35 -19.46 0.83 -18.25
C ASN A 35 -20.15 1.37 -19.52
N SER A 36 -20.61 2.64 -19.53
CA SER A 36 -21.26 3.25 -20.69
C SER A 36 -20.29 3.73 -21.76
N MET A 37 -19.02 3.96 -21.41
CA MET A 37 -17.94 4.36 -22.32
C MET A 37 -16.63 3.71 -21.85
N PRO A 38 -16.42 2.42 -22.07
CA PRO A 38 -15.27 1.69 -21.51
C PRO A 38 -13.91 2.18 -22.06
N ASN A 39 -13.88 2.74 -23.27
CA ASN A 39 -12.68 3.27 -23.90
C ASN A 39 -12.95 4.62 -24.56
N ALA A 40 -11.91 5.45 -24.63
CA ALA A 40 -11.86 6.72 -25.33
C ALA A 40 -10.48 6.93 -25.96
N SER A 41 -10.30 8.00 -26.76
CA SER A 41 -9.03 8.34 -27.40
C SER A 41 -8.61 9.81 -27.20
N VAL A 42 -9.48 10.61 -26.61
CA VAL A 42 -9.20 12.04 -26.31
C VAL A 42 -9.68 12.33 -24.88
N LEU A 43 -8.86 13.01 -24.11
CA LEU A 43 -9.20 13.50 -22.78
C LEU A 43 -8.78 14.95 -22.64
N ALA A 44 -9.68 15.81 -22.16
CA ALA A 44 -9.39 17.20 -21.86
C ALA A 44 -9.63 17.53 -20.40
N ILE A 45 -8.74 18.35 -19.84
CA ILE A 45 -8.77 18.78 -18.45
C ILE A 45 -8.96 20.27 -18.36
N LYS A 46 -9.86 20.69 -17.46
CA LYS A 46 -10.03 22.08 -17.04
C LYS A 46 -9.88 22.18 -15.53
N ALA A 47 -8.94 23.01 -15.07
CA ALA A 47 -8.54 23.08 -13.66
C ALA A 47 -8.16 21.70 -13.11
N ASP A 48 -8.89 21.20 -12.13
CA ASP A 48 -8.66 19.90 -11.48
C ASP A 48 -9.56 18.77 -12.00
N LYS A 49 -10.40 19.03 -13.05
CA LYS A 49 -11.44 18.09 -13.48
C LYS A 49 -11.32 17.68 -14.94
N ILE A 50 -11.86 16.49 -15.22
CA ILE A 50 -12.10 16.03 -16.58
C ILE A 50 -13.21 16.89 -17.18
N HIS A 51 -12.87 17.65 -18.22
CA HIS A 51 -13.79 18.52 -18.94
C HIS A 51 -14.44 17.80 -20.12
N TYR A 52 -13.67 16.96 -20.80
CA TYR A 52 -14.12 16.13 -21.91
C TYR A 52 -13.40 14.79 -21.90
N ILE A 53 -14.13 13.75 -22.27
CA ILE A 53 -13.57 12.44 -22.59
C ILE A 53 -14.42 11.82 -23.69
N GLY A 54 -13.80 11.28 -24.74
CA GLY A 54 -14.50 10.71 -25.90
C GLY A 54 -13.55 10.29 -27.02
N ASN A 55 -14.12 10.03 -28.20
CA ASN A 55 -13.38 9.60 -29.39
C ASN A 55 -13.32 10.68 -30.48
N ASN A 56 -14.08 11.77 -30.33
CA ASN A 56 -14.08 12.84 -31.31
C ASN A 56 -12.99 13.85 -31.02
N PRO A 57 -12.32 14.42 -32.04
CA PRO A 57 -11.41 15.53 -31.86
C PRO A 57 -12.09 16.72 -31.19
N ILE A 58 -11.33 17.51 -30.43
CA ILE A 58 -11.80 18.76 -29.87
C ILE A 58 -11.32 19.90 -30.76
N GLU A 59 -12.23 20.79 -31.19
CA GLU A 59 -11.86 22.01 -31.90
C GLU A 59 -11.17 22.98 -30.92
N LEU A 60 -9.92 23.34 -31.19
CA LEU A 60 -9.10 24.17 -30.33
C LEU A 60 -8.72 25.53 -30.97
N ASP A 61 -9.24 25.85 -32.15
CA ASP A 61 -8.87 27.02 -32.93
C ASP A 61 -8.99 28.34 -32.16
N GLN A 62 -9.89 28.43 -31.20
CA GLN A 62 -10.09 29.59 -30.34
C GLN A 62 -9.45 29.45 -28.94
N CYS A 63 -8.67 28.38 -28.69
CA CYS A 63 -8.15 28.04 -27.38
C CYS A 63 -6.62 28.19 -27.29
N SER A 64 -6.11 29.41 -27.51
CA SER A 64 -4.68 29.70 -27.59
C SER A 64 -3.85 29.36 -26.32
N GLY A 65 -4.49 29.15 -25.18
CA GLY A 65 -3.83 28.76 -23.91
C GLY A 65 -3.82 27.28 -23.62
N THR A 66 -4.46 26.45 -24.43
CA THR A 66 -4.54 25.00 -24.24
C THR A 66 -3.23 24.32 -24.60
N LYS A 67 -2.73 23.48 -23.69
CA LYS A 67 -1.57 22.60 -23.97
C LYS A 67 -2.05 21.26 -24.49
N VAL A 68 -1.58 20.88 -25.68
CA VAL A 68 -1.86 19.58 -26.27
C VAL A 68 -0.67 18.65 -26.01
N TYR A 69 -0.95 17.47 -25.48
CA TYR A 69 0.01 16.40 -25.25
C TYR A 69 -0.29 15.25 -26.19
N ASP A 70 0.58 15.05 -27.18
CA ASP A 70 0.60 13.85 -27.99
C ASP A 70 1.31 12.74 -27.20
N LEU A 71 0.59 11.66 -26.91
CA LEU A 71 1.11 10.57 -26.09
C LEU A 71 1.75 9.43 -26.91
N GLU A 72 1.89 9.63 -28.23
CA GLU A 72 2.62 8.70 -29.13
C GLU A 72 2.18 7.24 -29.01
N GLY A 73 0.91 6.99 -28.71
CA GLY A 73 0.33 5.65 -28.53
C GLY A 73 0.38 5.09 -27.12
N SER A 74 0.85 5.85 -26.13
CA SER A 74 0.77 5.46 -24.71
C SER A 74 -0.67 5.34 -24.22
N TYR A 75 -0.87 4.78 -23.03
CA TYR A 75 -2.16 4.34 -22.52
C TYR A 75 -2.55 5.07 -21.25
N ILE A 76 -3.77 5.61 -21.22
CA ILE A 76 -4.33 6.32 -20.06
C ILE A 76 -5.23 5.40 -19.25
N TYR A 77 -5.02 5.44 -17.94
CA TYR A 77 -5.82 4.75 -16.93
C TYR A 77 -6.33 5.76 -15.88
N PRO A 78 -7.46 5.46 -15.16
CA PRO A 78 -7.76 6.18 -13.94
C PRO A 78 -6.57 6.11 -13.00
N GLY A 79 -6.38 7.17 -12.22
CA GLY A 79 -5.25 7.22 -11.29
C GLY A 79 -5.18 6.01 -10.39
N PHE A 80 -4.04 5.34 -10.37
CA PHE A 80 -3.77 4.22 -9.49
C PHE A 80 -3.65 4.71 -8.05
N VAL A 81 -4.25 3.99 -7.12
CA VAL A 81 -4.24 4.27 -5.68
C VAL A 81 -3.76 3.04 -4.94
N ASP A 82 -2.73 3.22 -4.14
CA ASP A 82 -2.27 2.21 -3.18
C ASP A 82 -3.16 2.25 -1.94
N SER A 83 -3.96 1.22 -1.71
CA SER A 83 -4.93 1.23 -0.61
C SER A 83 -4.34 0.87 0.76
N HIS A 84 -3.05 0.55 0.82
CA HIS A 84 -2.34 0.26 2.06
C HIS A 84 -0.85 0.51 1.88
N ALA A 85 -0.34 1.63 2.38
CA ALA A 85 1.07 1.93 2.38
C ALA A 85 1.46 2.83 3.56
N HIS A 86 2.77 2.96 3.79
CA HIS A 86 3.37 3.74 4.86
C HIS A 86 4.30 4.80 4.24
N LEU A 87 3.71 5.91 3.75
CA LEU A 87 4.43 6.92 2.95
C LEU A 87 5.67 7.49 3.63
N ARG A 88 5.58 7.74 4.94
CA ARG A 88 6.73 8.20 5.71
C ARG A 88 7.85 7.15 5.71
N GLY A 89 7.49 5.88 5.85
CA GLY A 89 8.40 4.74 5.75
C GLY A 89 9.08 4.64 4.39
N VAL A 90 8.32 4.84 3.31
CA VAL A 90 8.86 4.91 1.94
C VAL A 90 9.90 6.04 1.82
N GLY A 91 9.59 7.25 2.32
CA GLY A 91 10.55 8.35 2.30
C GLY A 91 11.82 8.06 3.12
N PHE A 92 11.69 7.45 4.30
CA PHE A 92 12.84 7.06 5.08
C PHE A 92 13.67 5.96 4.41
N ARG A 93 13.05 5.03 3.66
CA ARG A 93 13.78 4.04 2.85
C ARG A 93 14.72 4.73 1.85
N GLU A 94 14.25 5.80 1.19
CA GLU A 94 15.07 6.56 0.22
C GLU A 94 16.16 7.43 0.88
N LEU A 95 15.93 7.85 2.12
CA LEU A 95 16.91 8.70 2.87
C LEU A 95 17.95 7.87 3.62
N ASN A 96 17.62 6.65 4.01
CA ASN A 96 18.46 5.78 4.81
C ASN A 96 19.16 4.71 3.94
N LEU A 97 19.96 3.87 4.59
CA LEU A 97 20.55 2.72 3.94
C LEU A 97 19.47 1.69 3.56
N ASP A 98 19.21 1.57 2.28
CA ASP A 98 18.33 0.53 1.72
C ASP A 98 19.14 -0.75 1.44
N LEU A 99 18.76 -1.84 2.11
CA LEU A 99 19.34 -3.17 1.96
C LEU A 99 18.37 -4.14 1.24
N SER A 100 17.27 -3.64 0.71
CA SER A 100 16.34 -4.43 -0.09
C SER A 100 17.04 -5.02 -1.32
N ASN A 101 16.57 -6.17 -1.76
CA ASN A 101 17.14 -6.84 -2.94
C ASN A 101 18.67 -7.07 -2.83
N THR A 102 19.15 -7.41 -1.64
CA THR A 102 20.47 -7.99 -1.48
C THR A 102 20.39 -9.51 -1.62
N PHE A 103 21.25 -10.09 -2.48
CA PHE A 103 21.24 -11.52 -2.79
C PHE A 103 22.30 -12.31 -1.99
N SER A 104 23.02 -11.64 -1.11
CA SER A 104 23.99 -12.27 -0.22
C SER A 104 24.32 -11.40 0.99
N LYS A 105 24.78 -12.05 2.08
CA LYS A 105 25.35 -11.34 3.23
C LYS A 105 26.51 -10.43 2.82
N LYS A 106 27.35 -10.87 1.89
CA LYS A 106 28.47 -10.08 1.36
C LYS A 106 27.96 -8.78 0.73
N GLU A 107 26.96 -8.83 -0.11
CA GLU A 107 26.38 -7.63 -0.74
C GLU A 107 25.76 -6.68 0.28
N MET A 108 25.04 -7.20 1.29
CA MET A 108 24.51 -6.41 2.40
C MET A 108 25.63 -5.64 3.10
N LEU A 109 26.75 -6.30 3.41
CA LEU A 109 27.91 -5.68 4.08
C LEU A 109 28.60 -4.65 3.16
N GLU A 110 28.73 -4.92 1.87
CA GLU A 110 29.32 -3.99 0.89
C GLU A 110 28.47 -2.72 0.77
N ARG A 111 27.13 -2.84 0.66
CA ARG A 111 26.22 -1.67 0.64
C ARG A 111 26.30 -0.87 1.94
N THR A 112 26.34 -1.56 3.08
CA THR A 112 26.48 -0.92 4.40
C THR A 112 27.79 -0.13 4.52
N ASN A 113 28.90 -0.71 4.09
CA ASN A 113 30.22 -0.04 4.08
C ASN A 113 30.26 1.16 3.12
N ALA A 114 29.69 1.02 1.93
CA ALA A 114 29.60 2.10 0.94
C ALA A 114 28.75 3.28 1.46
N TYR A 115 27.66 2.99 2.17
CA TYR A 115 26.84 4.03 2.81
C TYR A 115 27.60 4.76 3.93
N LEU A 116 28.32 4.03 4.78
CA LEU A 116 29.15 4.63 5.83
C LEU A 116 30.24 5.53 5.25
N ALA A 117 30.89 5.09 4.16
CA ALA A 117 31.92 5.88 3.48
C ALA A 117 31.38 7.22 2.93
N LYS A 118 30.11 7.25 2.48
CA LYS A 118 29.42 8.48 2.04
C LYS A 118 28.94 9.34 3.22
N ASN A 119 28.75 8.75 4.39
CA ASN A 119 28.21 9.41 5.58
C ASN A 119 29.17 9.26 6.79
N PRO A 120 30.42 9.73 6.71
CA PRO A 120 31.47 9.42 7.68
C PRO A 120 31.25 10.03 9.08
N ASN A 121 30.34 11.01 9.19
CA ASN A 121 30.03 11.71 10.44
C ASN A 121 28.76 11.16 11.13
N SER A 122 28.20 10.03 10.68
CA SER A 122 27.04 9.43 11.30
C SER A 122 27.34 9.02 12.74
N ALA A 123 26.52 9.44 13.68
CA ALA A 123 26.59 9.00 15.08
C ALA A 123 26.14 7.55 15.27
N VAL A 124 25.23 7.10 14.42
CA VAL A 124 24.74 5.73 14.32
C VAL A 124 24.46 5.44 12.84
N LEU A 125 24.67 4.21 12.40
CA LEU A 125 24.27 3.77 11.08
C LEU A 125 23.01 2.91 11.21
N VAL A 126 21.92 3.36 10.58
CA VAL A 126 20.66 2.63 10.53
C VAL A 126 20.38 2.25 9.09
N GLY A 127 20.01 1.00 8.86
CA GLY A 127 19.60 0.49 7.56
C GLY A 127 18.45 -0.49 7.68
N ARG A 128 17.75 -0.77 6.57
CA ARG A 128 16.63 -1.70 6.54
C ARG A 128 16.57 -2.44 5.21
N GLY A 129 15.95 -3.62 5.24
CA GLY A 129 15.49 -4.30 4.03
C GLY A 129 16.23 -5.60 3.72
N TRP A 130 17.23 -6.00 4.52
CA TRP A 130 17.89 -7.29 4.32
C TRP A 130 16.93 -8.45 4.66
N ILE A 131 17.05 -9.55 3.90
CA ILE A 131 16.34 -10.78 4.16
C ILE A 131 17.19 -11.97 3.72
N GLU A 132 17.61 -12.80 4.67
CA GLU A 132 18.51 -13.93 4.44
C GLU A 132 17.91 -15.05 3.60
N LYS A 133 16.59 -15.13 3.54
CA LYS A 133 15.89 -16.21 2.83
C LYS A 133 16.18 -16.21 1.34
N ASN A 134 16.48 -15.04 0.77
CA ASN A 134 16.82 -14.86 -0.64
C ASN A 134 18.32 -15.10 -0.90
N TRP A 135 19.10 -15.40 0.13
CA TRP A 135 20.54 -15.63 0.00
C TRP A 135 20.86 -17.12 -0.23
N SER A 136 21.90 -17.39 -0.97
CA SER A 136 22.38 -18.77 -1.15
C SER A 136 22.77 -19.44 0.17
N ASN A 137 23.34 -18.67 1.12
CA ASN A 137 23.53 -19.09 2.50
C ASN A 137 22.47 -18.38 3.37
N LYS A 138 21.44 -19.10 3.78
CA LYS A 138 20.30 -18.59 4.56
C LYS A 138 20.64 -18.29 6.04
N ALA A 139 21.92 -18.14 6.39
CA ALA A 139 22.35 -17.82 7.74
C ALA A 139 22.14 -16.33 8.05
N PHE A 140 21.59 -16.04 9.22
CA PHE A 140 21.48 -14.68 9.73
C PHE A 140 22.86 -13.99 9.81
N PRO A 141 22.94 -12.68 9.55
CA PRO A 141 24.12 -11.90 9.88
C PRO A 141 24.28 -11.78 11.40
N THR A 142 25.51 -11.61 11.86
CA THR A 142 25.86 -11.50 13.27
C THR A 142 26.60 -10.20 13.56
N ARG A 143 26.80 -9.89 14.86
CA ARG A 143 27.63 -8.74 15.28
C ARG A 143 29.03 -8.75 14.65
N PHE A 144 29.63 -9.92 14.48
CA PHE A 144 31.00 -10.04 13.93
C PHE A 144 31.06 -9.64 12.46
N ASP A 145 30.01 -9.92 11.70
CA ASP A 145 29.88 -9.45 10.32
C ASP A 145 29.90 -7.91 10.28
N LEU A 146 29.13 -7.26 11.16
CA LEU A 146 29.03 -5.80 11.22
C LEU A 146 30.24 -5.12 11.87
N ASP A 147 30.92 -5.78 12.81
CA ASP A 147 32.18 -5.28 13.42
C ASP A 147 33.26 -5.13 12.35
N SER A 148 33.23 -5.91 11.27
CA SER A 148 34.14 -5.76 10.14
C SER A 148 33.98 -4.43 9.40
N ILE A 149 32.80 -3.79 9.49
CA ILE A 149 32.49 -2.49 8.88
C ILE A 149 32.90 -1.35 9.81
N SER A 150 32.50 -1.41 11.08
CA SER A 150 32.85 -0.41 12.08
C SER A 150 32.79 -0.97 13.50
N ASN A 151 33.85 -0.67 14.24
CA ASN A 151 33.93 -0.87 15.69
C ASN A 151 33.93 0.47 16.47
N LYS A 152 33.46 1.57 15.83
CA LYS A 152 33.47 2.94 16.41
C LYS A 152 32.08 3.48 16.65
N ILE A 153 31.14 3.17 15.76
CA ILE A 153 29.73 3.64 15.83
C ILE A 153 28.80 2.46 15.89
N PRO A 154 27.62 2.60 16.53
CA PRO A 154 26.57 1.61 16.46
C PRO A 154 26.11 1.40 15.03
N ILE A 155 25.91 0.14 14.63
CA ILE A 155 25.26 -0.26 13.38
C ILE A 155 24.02 -1.06 13.76
N ILE A 156 22.87 -0.67 13.22
CA ILE A 156 21.57 -1.28 13.47
C ILE A 156 20.91 -1.51 12.11
N LEU A 157 20.80 -2.76 11.68
CA LEU A 157 20.22 -3.12 10.38
C LEU A 157 18.94 -3.93 10.58
N GLU A 158 17.81 -3.34 10.22
CA GLU A 158 16.49 -3.95 10.36
C GLU A 158 16.21 -4.91 9.20
N ARG A 159 15.65 -6.07 9.52
CA ARG A 159 15.15 -7.05 8.54
C ARG A 159 13.95 -6.48 7.79
N ALA A 160 13.73 -6.94 6.57
CA ALA A 160 12.67 -6.44 5.70
C ALA A 160 11.28 -6.44 6.35
N ASP A 161 10.95 -7.50 7.09
CA ASP A 161 9.66 -7.67 7.78
C ASP A 161 9.52 -6.84 9.08
N GLY A 162 10.60 -6.15 9.52
CA GLY A 162 10.58 -5.35 10.75
C GLY A 162 10.60 -6.16 12.05
N HIS A 163 10.70 -7.49 11.99
CA HIS A 163 10.64 -8.37 13.16
C HIS A 163 11.99 -8.78 13.73
N ALA A 164 13.10 -8.36 13.12
CA ALA A 164 14.45 -8.56 13.64
C ALA A 164 15.38 -7.41 13.27
N VAL A 165 16.35 -7.14 14.14
CA VAL A 165 17.51 -6.29 13.82
C VAL A 165 18.78 -7.06 14.08
N VAL A 166 19.79 -6.85 13.23
CA VAL A 166 21.17 -7.25 13.55
C VAL A 166 21.97 -6.00 13.92
N VAL A 167 22.73 -6.10 14.99
CA VAL A 167 23.52 -4.98 15.52
C VAL A 167 24.97 -5.39 15.75
N ASN A 168 25.91 -4.41 15.67
CA ASN A 168 27.32 -4.66 15.93
C ASN A 168 27.62 -4.66 17.43
N SER A 169 28.85 -5.03 17.80
CA SER A 169 29.30 -5.07 19.20
C SER A 169 29.26 -3.71 19.90
N VAL A 170 29.44 -2.60 19.18
CA VAL A 170 29.33 -1.24 19.72
C VAL A 170 27.87 -0.96 20.15
N ALA A 171 26.89 -1.35 19.34
CA ALA A 171 25.48 -1.17 19.67
C ALA A 171 25.07 -2.01 20.88
N LEU A 172 25.51 -3.28 20.97
CA LEU A 172 25.29 -4.13 22.15
C LEU A 172 25.87 -3.50 23.42
N GLN A 173 27.09 -3.01 23.34
CA GLN A 173 27.78 -2.35 24.46
C GLN A 173 27.03 -1.09 24.93
N GLN A 174 26.68 -0.19 24.00
CA GLN A 174 25.95 1.05 24.33
C GLN A 174 24.54 0.80 24.86
N ALA A 175 23.88 -0.26 24.40
CA ALA A 175 22.59 -0.70 24.91
C ALA A 175 22.66 -1.51 26.22
N ASN A 176 23.88 -1.77 26.75
CA ASN A 176 24.14 -2.61 27.93
C ASN A 176 23.57 -4.04 27.76
N ILE A 177 23.63 -4.60 26.57
CA ILE A 177 23.18 -5.97 26.28
C ILE A 177 24.36 -6.92 26.44
N THR A 178 24.26 -7.84 27.39
CA THR A 178 25.31 -8.80 27.78
C THR A 178 24.76 -10.21 27.90
N SER A 179 25.61 -11.20 28.19
CA SER A 179 25.16 -12.57 28.50
C SER A 179 24.19 -12.65 29.68
N ALA A 180 24.23 -11.69 30.61
CA ALA A 180 23.33 -11.61 31.75
C ALA A 180 21.97 -10.93 31.42
N THR A 181 21.82 -10.27 30.28
CA THR A 181 20.58 -9.59 29.89
C THR A 181 19.49 -10.62 29.58
N LYS A 182 18.36 -10.55 30.29
CA LYS A 182 17.23 -11.46 30.05
C LYS A 182 16.47 -11.07 28.79
N ASN A 183 15.90 -12.07 28.12
CA ASN A 183 14.96 -11.82 27.03
C ASN A 183 13.76 -11.02 27.55
N PRO A 184 13.38 -9.90 26.88
CA PRO A 184 12.17 -9.18 27.23
C PRO A 184 10.91 -10.01 26.86
N SER A 185 9.81 -9.73 27.51
CA SER A 185 8.54 -10.38 27.17
C SER A 185 8.18 -10.15 25.70
N GLY A 186 7.94 -11.21 24.94
CA GLY A 186 7.66 -11.15 23.51
C GLY A 186 8.86 -10.78 22.65
N GLY A 187 10.09 -11.01 23.11
CA GLY A 187 11.32 -10.79 22.33
C GLY A 187 12.43 -11.75 22.71
N GLU A 188 13.38 -11.94 21.79
CA GLU A 188 14.52 -12.84 21.96
C GLU A 188 15.83 -12.16 21.61
N ILE A 189 16.83 -12.31 22.49
CA ILE A 189 18.23 -11.97 22.24
C ILE A 189 18.91 -13.26 21.81
N GLU A 190 19.26 -13.40 20.54
CA GLU A 190 19.96 -14.59 20.07
C GLU A 190 21.40 -14.62 20.58
N ARG A 191 21.88 -15.83 20.91
CA ARG A 191 23.18 -16.05 21.58
C ARG A 191 24.00 -17.08 20.86
N ASP A 192 25.31 -16.94 20.98
CA ASP A 192 26.27 -17.95 20.53
C ASP A 192 26.38 -19.15 21.51
N GLU A 193 27.21 -20.10 21.17
CA GLU A 193 27.47 -21.31 21.98
C GLU A 193 28.00 -21.02 23.40
N ASN A 194 28.58 -19.85 23.62
CA ASN A 194 29.07 -19.41 24.91
C ASN A 194 28.02 -18.61 25.71
N GLY A 195 26.83 -18.44 25.18
CA GLY A 195 25.75 -17.65 25.79
C GLY A 195 25.89 -16.14 25.59
N GLU A 196 26.86 -15.68 24.78
CA GLU A 196 27.03 -14.28 24.45
C GLU A 196 26.06 -13.82 23.34
N PRO A 197 25.49 -12.59 23.41
CA PRO A 197 24.64 -12.06 22.36
C PRO A 197 25.38 -12.03 21.01
N ASN A 198 24.81 -12.69 19.99
CA ASN A 198 25.42 -12.74 18.66
C ASN A 198 25.09 -11.51 17.78
N GLY A 199 24.25 -10.60 18.29
CA GLY A 199 23.86 -9.37 17.63
C GLY A 199 22.47 -9.40 17.01
N LEU A 200 21.80 -10.56 16.90
CA LEU A 200 20.43 -10.63 16.41
C LEU A 200 19.43 -10.44 17.56
N LEU A 201 18.54 -9.45 17.40
CA LEU A 201 17.49 -9.10 18.35
C LEU A 201 16.13 -9.23 17.66
N ILE A 202 15.26 -10.06 18.21
CA ILE A 202 13.98 -10.44 17.60
C ILE A 202 12.83 -9.81 18.38
N ASP A 203 11.81 -9.33 17.66
CA ASP A 203 10.58 -8.73 18.16
C ASP A 203 10.82 -7.68 19.24
N ASN A 204 10.30 -7.84 20.44
CA ASN A 204 10.44 -6.85 21.51
C ASN A 204 11.90 -6.63 21.99
N ALA A 205 12.83 -7.53 21.65
CA ALA A 205 14.24 -7.32 21.96
C ALA A 205 14.86 -6.17 21.15
N GLN A 206 14.32 -5.84 19.98
CA GLN A 206 14.72 -4.67 19.19
C GLN A 206 14.59 -3.36 19.98
N LYS A 207 13.62 -3.27 20.89
CA LYS A 207 13.38 -2.09 21.72
C LYS A 207 14.58 -1.71 22.60
N LEU A 208 15.48 -2.65 22.86
CA LEU A 208 16.67 -2.40 23.66
C LEU A 208 17.68 -1.48 22.96
N VAL A 209 17.67 -1.44 21.62
CA VAL A 209 18.61 -0.64 20.82
C VAL A 209 17.95 0.62 20.21
N ILE A 210 16.62 0.73 20.26
CA ILE A 210 15.90 1.94 19.81
C ILE A 210 16.46 3.23 20.45
N PRO A 211 16.79 3.28 21.75
CA PRO A 211 17.34 4.49 22.36
C PRO A 211 18.67 4.97 21.77
N LEU A 212 19.37 4.13 21.02
CA LEU A 212 20.62 4.50 20.31
C LEU A 212 20.32 5.26 19.01
N ILE A 213 19.12 5.13 18.47
CA ILE A 213 18.70 5.79 17.23
C ILE A 213 18.29 7.22 17.58
N PRO A 214 18.90 8.24 16.96
CA PRO A 214 18.49 9.62 17.19
C PRO A 214 16.99 9.82 16.92
N THR A 215 16.35 10.59 17.79
CA THR A 215 14.94 10.95 17.56
C THR A 215 14.83 11.78 16.29
N VAL A 216 14.02 11.30 15.35
CA VAL A 216 13.74 11.99 14.09
C VAL A 216 12.96 13.26 14.40
N SER A 217 13.47 14.41 13.99
CA SER A 217 12.78 15.69 14.14
C SER A 217 11.49 15.72 13.32
N ARG A 218 10.57 16.61 13.68
CA ARG A 218 9.35 16.82 12.91
C ARG A 218 9.63 17.19 11.44
N LYS A 219 10.63 18.04 11.22
CA LYS A 219 11.03 18.44 9.87
C LYS A 219 11.50 17.25 9.04
N GLU A 220 12.33 16.37 9.61
CA GLU A 220 12.79 15.16 8.93
C GLU A 220 11.63 14.20 8.63
N GLN A 221 10.64 14.09 9.52
CA GLN A 221 9.43 13.30 9.26
C GLN A 221 8.59 13.88 8.11
N GLU A 222 8.42 15.21 8.07
CA GLU A 222 7.73 15.91 6.98
C GLU A 222 8.48 15.76 5.65
N ASP A 223 9.82 15.89 5.67
CA ASP A 223 10.66 15.73 4.47
C ASP A 223 10.61 14.30 3.94
N ALA A 224 10.67 13.30 4.82
CA ALA A 224 10.49 11.90 4.45
C ALA A 224 9.09 11.66 3.86
N PHE A 225 8.05 12.21 4.47
CA PHE A 225 6.69 12.09 3.97
C PHE A 225 6.53 12.70 2.56
N VAL A 226 7.06 13.91 2.34
CA VAL A 226 7.08 14.57 1.03
C VAL A 226 7.85 13.74 0.00
N LEU A 227 9.01 13.19 0.39
CA LEU A 227 9.80 12.34 -0.48
C LEU A 227 9.02 11.06 -0.86
N GLY A 228 8.36 10.42 0.10
CA GLY A 228 7.51 9.25 -0.15
C GLY A 228 6.43 9.53 -1.20
N THR A 229 5.75 10.69 -1.12
CA THR A 229 4.75 11.06 -2.16
C THR A 229 5.37 11.25 -3.53
N LYS A 230 6.58 11.81 -3.63
CA LYS A 230 7.29 11.99 -4.91
C LYS A 230 7.71 10.65 -5.52
N VAL A 231 8.22 9.74 -4.69
CA VAL A 231 8.57 8.37 -5.11
C VAL A 231 7.34 7.66 -5.66
N TYR A 232 6.21 7.76 -4.95
CA TYR A 232 4.96 7.15 -5.39
C TYR A 232 4.46 7.76 -6.71
N ALA A 233 4.47 9.08 -6.83
CA ALA A 233 4.09 9.75 -8.07
C ALA A 233 4.97 9.33 -9.26
N SER A 234 6.28 9.12 -9.05
CA SER A 234 7.20 8.66 -10.10
C SER A 234 6.94 7.21 -10.54
N ARG A 235 6.29 6.42 -9.70
CA ARG A 235 5.86 5.05 -10.01
C ARG A 235 4.45 4.97 -10.61
N GLY A 236 3.75 6.09 -10.73
CA GLY A 236 2.41 6.12 -11.32
C GLY A 236 1.25 6.14 -10.32
N TRP A 237 1.52 6.08 -9.02
CA TRP A 237 0.49 6.27 -8.02
C TRP A 237 0.01 7.72 -7.99
N THR A 238 -1.29 7.94 -7.93
CA THR A 238 -1.90 9.27 -7.76
C THR A 238 -2.32 9.54 -6.32
N GLY A 239 -2.40 8.49 -5.53
CA GLY A 239 -2.78 8.58 -4.13
C GLY A 239 -2.52 7.29 -3.36
N THR A 240 -2.68 7.38 -2.03
CA THR A 240 -2.60 6.24 -1.12
C THR A 240 -3.57 6.37 0.04
N HIS A 241 -3.96 5.23 0.61
CA HIS A 241 -4.52 5.16 1.95
C HIS A 241 -3.34 4.83 2.90
N ASP A 242 -2.89 5.87 3.62
CA ASP A 242 -1.76 5.75 4.54
C ASP A 242 -2.16 4.96 5.78
N ALA A 243 -1.46 3.88 6.06
CA ALA A 243 -1.76 2.91 7.11
C ALA A 243 -0.90 3.08 8.38
N ASP A 244 -0.20 4.20 8.53
CA ASP A 244 0.80 4.43 9.60
C ASP A 244 0.22 4.54 11.02
N SER A 245 -1.11 4.55 11.22
CA SER A 245 -1.72 4.74 12.55
C SER A 245 -1.19 6.00 13.26
N LEU A 246 -1.26 7.15 12.56
CA LEU A 246 -0.61 8.39 12.96
C LEU A 246 -1.33 9.11 14.09
N PRO A 247 -0.60 9.74 15.02
CA PRO A 247 -1.16 10.74 15.92
C PRO A 247 -1.78 11.90 15.13
N ILE A 248 -2.92 12.42 15.58
CA ILE A 248 -3.62 13.53 14.90
C ILE A 248 -2.73 14.76 14.67
N LYS A 249 -1.81 15.06 15.61
CA LYS A 249 -0.87 16.19 15.47
C LYS A 249 0.03 16.06 14.21
N ASP A 250 0.40 14.84 13.84
CA ASP A 250 1.25 14.56 12.67
C ASP A 250 0.41 14.65 11.40
N VAL A 251 -0.80 14.08 11.40
CA VAL A 251 -1.76 14.19 10.28
C VAL A 251 -2.06 15.65 9.96
N LEU A 252 -2.37 16.48 10.99
CA LEU A 252 -2.63 17.91 10.79
C LEU A 252 -1.40 18.68 10.28
N SER A 253 -0.19 18.17 10.49
CA SER A 253 1.01 18.71 9.88
C SER A 253 1.10 18.36 8.41
N TYR A 254 0.95 17.08 8.09
CA TYR A 254 1.05 16.59 6.70
C TYR A 254 -0.05 17.16 5.80
N GLU A 255 -1.26 17.36 6.32
CA GLU A 255 -2.36 18.00 5.57
C GLU A 255 -2.08 19.46 5.15
N LYS A 256 -1.10 20.13 5.77
CA LYS A 256 -0.68 21.49 5.41
C LYS A 256 0.39 21.52 4.33
N LEU A 257 0.99 20.35 4.01
CA LEU A 257 2.03 20.25 2.98
C LEU A 257 1.37 20.31 1.59
N ASP A 258 2.01 21.01 0.65
CA ASP A 258 1.59 21.01 -0.76
C ASP A 258 2.15 19.76 -1.46
N LEU A 259 1.45 18.64 -1.28
CA LEU A 259 1.92 17.33 -1.73
C LEU A 259 1.69 17.09 -3.23
N ASN A 260 0.69 17.77 -3.84
CA ASN A 260 0.19 17.39 -5.17
C ASN A 260 -0.03 15.88 -5.33
N PHE A 261 -0.53 15.23 -4.26
CA PHE A 261 -0.73 13.79 -4.13
C PHE A 261 -1.92 13.54 -3.19
N ARG A 262 -2.72 12.49 -3.44
CA ARG A 262 -3.89 12.19 -2.61
C ARG A 262 -3.49 11.28 -1.44
N VAL A 263 -3.80 11.70 -0.23
CA VAL A 263 -3.59 10.87 0.97
C VAL A 263 -4.88 10.76 1.77
N HIS A 264 -5.27 9.52 2.06
CA HIS A 264 -6.30 9.21 3.05
C HIS A 264 -5.61 8.70 4.30
N PHE A 265 -5.61 9.49 5.36
CA PHE A 265 -4.86 9.19 6.58
C PHE A 265 -5.59 8.23 7.51
N SER A 266 -4.83 7.37 8.18
CA SER A 266 -5.28 6.53 9.28
C SER A 266 -4.72 7.04 10.61
N LEU A 267 -5.62 7.29 11.56
CA LEU A 267 -5.29 7.79 12.89
C LEU A 267 -4.99 6.66 13.86
N ALA A 268 -4.19 6.97 14.86
CA ALA A 268 -3.98 6.10 16.01
C ALA A 268 -5.29 5.89 16.81
N LYS A 269 -5.40 4.73 17.49
CA LYS A 269 -6.58 4.32 18.26
C LYS A 269 -7.11 5.44 19.18
N ASN A 270 -6.22 6.13 19.89
CA ASN A 270 -6.59 7.15 20.87
C ASN A 270 -7.11 8.46 20.25
N ASP A 271 -6.87 8.68 18.96
CA ASP A 271 -7.26 9.89 18.24
C ASP A 271 -8.61 9.74 17.50
N TYR A 272 -9.40 8.73 17.84
CA TYR A 272 -10.67 8.41 17.17
C TYR A 272 -11.68 9.57 17.16
N LEU A 273 -11.57 10.53 18.06
CA LEU A 273 -12.42 11.72 18.08
C LEU A 273 -12.23 12.61 16.85
N PHE A 274 -11.09 12.53 16.17
CA PHE A 274 -10.75 13.27 14.96
C PHE A 274 -11.01 12.49 13.67
N CYS A 275 -11.49 11.25 13.78
CA CYS A 275 -11.92 10.47 12.64
C CYS A 275 -13.18 11.08 12.02
N LYS A 276 -13.19 11.12 10.68
CA LYS A 276 -14.29 11.65 9.90
C LYS A 276 -14.43 10.87 8.62
N GLN A 277 -15.62 10.30 8.40
CA GLN A 277 -15.95 9.52 7.23
C GLN A 277 -15.53 10.22 5.93
N GLY A 278 -14.83 9.48 5.05
CA GLY A 278 -14.32 9.99 3.78
C GLY A 278 -13.17 11.00 3.87
N GLN A 279 -12.60 11.21 5.08
CA GLN A 279 -11.42 12.06 5.29
C GLN A 279 -10.30 11.32 6.03
N ARG A 280 -10.63 10.68 7.14
CA ARG A 280 -9.65 9.96 7.97
C ARG A 280 -10.31 8.73 8.57
N SER A 281 -9.58 7.65 8.66
CA SER A 281 -9.96 6.39 9.30
C SER A 281 -9.15 6.15 10.58
N ILE A 282 -9.36 5.00 11.21
CA ILE A 282 -8.55 4.52 12.34
C ILE A 282 -7.83 3.25 11.89
N LYS A 283 -6.55 3.08 12.23
CA LYS A 283 -5.82 1.81 12.05
C LYS A 283 -5.46 1.19 13.39
N ILE A 284 -5.77 -0.09 13.54
CA ILE A 284 -5.36 -0.95 14.68
C ILE A 284 -4.94 -2.33 14.18
N TYR A 285 -4.45 -3.17 15.08
CA TYR A 285 -3.87 -4.47 14.75
C TYR A 285 -4.55 -5.57 15.59
N ALA A 286 -4.91 -6.70 14.94
CA ALA A 286 -5.45 -7.87 15.62
C ALA A 286 -4.38 -8.94 15.88
N ASP A 287 -3.38 -9.03 15.02
CA ASP A 287 -2.30 -10.01 15.09
C ASP A 287 -1.02 -9.49 14.42
N GLY A 288 -0.02 -10.35 14.25
CA GLY A 288 1.23 -10.06 13.55
C GLY A 288 1.31 -10.72 12.18
N ALA A 289 2.52 -10.80 11.59
CA ALA A 289 2.77 -11.31 10.26
C ALA A 289 2.93 -12.85 10.21
N LEU A 290 2.65 -13.44 9.02
CA LEU A 290 2.77 -14.88 8.79
C LEU A 290 4.22 -15.36 8.86
N GLY A 291 5.12 -14.68 8.16
CA GLY A 291 6.53 -15.07 8.04
C GLY A 291 7.25 -15.17 9.38
N SER A 292 6.99 -14.23 10.30
CA SER A 292 7.55 -14.20 11.67
C SER A 292 6.80 -15.10 12.67
N ARG A 293 5.74 -15.77 12.25
CA ARG A 293 4.82 -16.58 13.09
C ARG A 293 4.07 -15.73 14.12
N GLY A 294 3.83 -14.46 13.83
CA GLY A 294 3.01 -13.56 14.63
C GLY A 294 1.52 -13.60 14.27
N ALA A 295 1.15 -14.04 13.08
CA ALA A 295 -0.25 -14.15 12.66
C ALA A 295 -1.02 -15.13 13.55
N ALA A 296 -2.21 -14.74 14.02
CA ALA A 296 -3.02 -15.56 14.91
C ALA A 296 -3.78 -16.63 14.12
N LEU A 297 -3.44 -17.90 14.33
CA LEU A 297 -4.01 -19.05 13.64
C LEU A 297 -4.99 -19.83 14.52
N LEU A 298 -6.00 -20.44 13.91
CA LEU A 298 -6.93 -21.37 14.56
C LEU A 298 -6.24 -22.66 15.00
N GLU A 299 -5.28 -23.13 14.19
CA GLU A 299 -4.40 -24.26 14.48
C GLU A 299 -2.95 -23.81 14.61
N SER A 300 -2.07 -24.66 15.16
CA SER A 300 -0.65 -24.33 15.26
C SER A 300 -0.02 -24.16 13.87
N TYR A 301 1.04 -23.36 13.81
CA TYR A 301 1.93 -23.33 12.64
C TYR A 301 2.42 -24.74 12.33
N GLU A 302 2.62 -25.03 11.03
CA GLU A 302 3.10 -26.36 10.62
C GLU A 302 4.51 -26.62 11.15
N ASP A 303 5.35 -25.59 11.12
CA ASP A 303 6.76 -25.67 11.52
C ASP A 303 7.03 -25.23 12.97
N LYS A 304 6.00 -24.93 13.77
CA LYS A 304 6.17 -24.52 15.17
C LYS A 304 4.89 -24.77 15.99
N GLU A 305 5.02 -25.35 17.16
CA GLU A 305 3.91 -25.50 18.12
C GLU A 305 3.56 -24.12 18.73
N SER A 306 2.89 -23.29 17.94
CA SER A 306 2.43 -21.94 18.28
C SER A 306 1.23 -21.59 17.42
N ARG A 307 0.32 -20.78 17.96
CA ARG A 307 -0.83 -20.21 17.23
C ARG A 307 -0.68 -18.72 16.98
N GLY A 308 0.54 -18.18 17.05
CA GLY A 308 0.81 -16.77 16.86
C GLY A 308 0.37 -15.89 18.04
N LEU A 309 0.24 -14.60 17.76
CA LEU A 309 -0.01 -13.54 18.74
C LEU A 309 -1.38 -12.91 18.52
N VAL A 310 -2.12 -12.66 19.59
CA VAL A 310 -3.34 -11.85 19.56
C VAL A 310 -2.99 -10.48 20.13
N LEU A 311 -3.17 -9.43 19.31
CA LEU A 311 -2.90 -8.03 19.66
C LEU A 311 -4.19 -7.25 19.91
N LEU A 312 -5.35 -7.82 19.59
CA LEU A 312 -6.64 -7.18 19.74
C LEU A 312 -6.96 -6.98 21.23
N ASP A 313 -7.25 -5.73 21.59
CA ASP A 313 -7.56 -5.38 22.97
C ASP A 313 -8.88 -6.01 23.45
N SER A 314 -8.97 -6.32 24.73
CA SER A 314 -10.17 -6.89 25.36
C SER A 314 -11.39 -5.96 25.34
N ASP A 315 -11.19 -4.64 25.19
CA ASP A 315 -12.25 -3.63 25.12
C ASP A 315 -12.76 -3.33 23.71
N ILE A 316 -12.33 -4.12 22.71
CA ILE A 316 -12.60 -3.89 21.29
C ILE A 316 -14.08 -3.70 20.97
N ASP A 317 -14.97 -4.49 21.55
CA ASP A 317 -16.41 -4.39 21.31
C ASP A 317 -16.95 -3.00 21.69
N SER A 318 -16.54 -2.50 22.87
CA SER A 318 -16.93 -1.17 23.35
C SER A 318 -16.31 -0.05 22.48
N TYR A 319 -15.08 -0.24 22.03
CA TYR A 319 -14.40 0.70 21.16
C TYR A 319 -15.08 0.80 19.79
N LEU A 320 -15.39 -0.33 19.15
CA LEU A 320 -16.06 -0.35 17.85
C LEU A 320 -17.45 0.29 17.87
N ARG A 321 -18.20 0.15 18.97
CA ARG A 321 -19.47 0.88 19.15
C ARG A 321 -19.26 2.39 19.11
N LYS A 322 -18.23 2.93 19.78
CA LYS A 322 -17.90 4.37 19.75
C LYS A 322 -17.55 4.82 18.33
N ILE A 323 -16.79 4.00 17.58
CA ILE A 323 -16.41 4.26 16.19
C ILE A 323 -17.66 4.28 15.30
N ALA A 324 -18.55 3.28 15.41
CA ALA A 324 -19.79 3.19 14.65
C ALA A 324 -20.73 4.36 14.95
N MET A 325 -20.88 4.76 16.21
CA MET A 325 -21.69 5.93 16.60
C MET A 325 -21.27 7.19 15.86
N ARG A 326 -19.99 7.37 15.61
CA ARG A 326 -19.40 8.55 14.93
C ARG A 326 -19.39 8.46 13.41
N ASN A 327 -19.91 7.40 12.80
CA ASN A 327 -19.75 7.07 11.37
C ASN A 327 -18.27 7.10 10.94
N CYS A 328 -17.39 6.60 11.79
CA CYS A 328 -15.98 6.54 11.51
C CYS A 328 -15.63 5.19 10.86
N GLN A 329 -14.76 5.22 9.85
CA GLN A 329 -14.21 4.02 9.25
C GLN A 329 -13.05 3.51 10.10
N ILE A 330 -12.97 2.19 10.29
CA ILE A 330 -11.84 1.52 10.93
C ILE A 330 -11.23 0.50 10.00
N GLN A 331 -9.92 0.36 10.08
CA GLN A 331 -9.09 -0.59 9.36
C GLN A 331 -8.37 -1.43 10.41
N ILE A 332 -8.64 -2.74 10.43
CA ILE A 332 -8.00 -3.64 11.38
C ILE A 332 -7.11 -4.62 10.61
N HIS A 333 -5.80 -4.59 10.93
CA HIS A 333 -4.85 -5.58 10.44
C HIS A 333 -5.22 -6.97 10.98
N ALA A 334 -5.41 -7.94 10.10
CA ALA A 334 -5.59 -9.34 10.46
C ALA A 334 -5.07 -10.25 9.33
N ILE A 335 -4.01 -11.00 9.63
CA ILE A 335 -3.34 -11.93 8.71
C ILE A 335 -3.79 -13.36 8.93
N GLY A 336 -3.77 -13.84 10.17
CA GLY A 336 -4.16 -15.21 10.50
C GLY A 336 -5.68 -15.41 10.46
N ASP A 337 -6.10 -16.65 10.23
CA ASP A 337 -7.51 -17.03 10.17
C ASP A 337 -8.23 -16.79 11.50
N ARG A 338 -7.58 -17.03 12.64
CA ARG A 338 -8.10 -16.67 13.96
C ARG A 338 -8.19 -15.17 14.15
N GLY A 339 -7.18 -14.41 13.70
CA GLY A 339 -7.19 -12.94 13.75
C GLY A 339 -8.37 -12.38 12.98
N ASN A 340 -8.57 -12.83 11.73
CA ASN A 340 -9.71 -12.46 10.89
C ASN A 340 -11.05 -12.81 11.55
N GLN A 341 -11.20 -14.03 12.08
CA GLN A 341 -12.43 -14.45 12.75
C GLN A 341 -12.75 -13.58 13.97
N MET A 342 -11.75 -13.22 14.77
CA MET A 342 -11.93 -12.35 15.95
C MET A 342 -12.41 -10.96 15.53
N VAL A 343 -11.83 -10.38 14.48
CA VAL A 343 -12.24 -9.07 13.94
C VAL A 343 -13.66 -9.13 13.42
N LEU A 344 -14.01 -10.15 12.63
CA LEU A 344 -15.37 -10.34 12.11
C LEU A 344 -16.40 -10.50 13.24
N ASN A 345 -16.07 -11.22 14.29
CA ASN A 345 -16.94 -11.37 15.47
C ASN A 345 -17.21 -10.02 16.15
N ALA A 346 -16.17 -9.19 16.28
CA ALA A 346 -16.30 -7.86 16.88
C ALA A 346 -17.08 -6.90 15.97
N TYR A 347 -16.84 -6.93 14.66
CA TYR A 347 -17.58 -6.17 13.67
C TYR A 347 -19.06 -6.54 13.66
N GLU A 348 -19.38 -7.82 13.63
CA GLU A 348 -20.78 -8.31 13.65
C GLU A 348 -21.55 -7.80 14.88
N LYS A 349 -20.94 -7.84 16.05
CA LYS A 349 -21.55 -7.28 17.27
C LYS A 349 -21.83 -5.79 17.13
N ALA A 350 -20.88 -5.01 16.60
CA ALA A 350 -21.07 -3.59 16.39
C ALA A 350 -22.14 -3.29 15.35
N TYR A 351 -22.18 -4.02 14.21
CA TYR A 351 -23.18 -3.83 13.16
C TYR A 351 -24.61 -4.19 13.60
N LYS A 352 -24.79 -5.14 14.53
CA LYS A 352 -26.12 -5.42 15.14
C LYS A 352 -26.74 -4.19 15.79
N ASP A 353 -25.92 -3.34 16.41
CA ASP A 353 -26.36 -2.10 17.02
C ASP A 353 -26.61 -0.97 15.98
N PHE A 354 -26.00 -1.06 14.80
CA PHE A 354 -26.04 -0.03 13.76
C PHE A 354 -26.30 -0.59 12.34
N PRO A 355 -27.36 -1.38 12.11
CA PRO A 355 -27.53 -2.19 10.90
C PRO A 355 -27.76 -1.39 9.60
N LYS A 356 -28.08 -0.08 9.72
CA LYS A 356 -28.34 0.80 8.56
C LYS A 356 -27.18 1.71 8.19
N LYS A 357 -26.04 1.62 8.88
CA LYS A 357 -24.90 2.50 8.61
C LYS A 357 -24.02 1.93 7.53
N ASP A 358 -23.71 2.74 6.53
CA ASP A 358 -22.63 2.45 5.58
C ASP A 358 -21.31 2.89 6.21
N LEU A 359 -20.61 1.94 6.85
CA LEU A 359 -19.36 2.21 7.56
C LEU A 359 -18.14 1.85 6.73
N ARG A 360 -18.28 0.94 5.75
CA ARG A 360 -17.20 0.43 4.88
C ARG A 360 -15.95 0.08 5.69
N TRP A 361 -16.15 -0.60 6.82
CA TRP A 361 -15.04 -1.04 7.64
C TRP A 361 -14.19 -2.03 6.89
N ARG A 362 -12.89 -2.05 7.17
CA ARG A 362 -11.92 -2.83 6.41
C ARG A 362 -11.22 -3.83 7.31
N ILE A 363 -10.85 -4.97 6.73
CA ILE A 363 -9.81 -5.85 7.27
C ILE A 363 -8.61 -5.72 6.34
N GLU A 364 -7.50 -5.24 6.92
CA GLU A 364 -6.23 -5.10 6.22
C GLU A 364 -5.54 -6.45 6.19
N HIS A 365 -4.98 -6.77 5.07
CA HIS A 365 -4.40 -8.03 4.64
C HIS A 365 -5.46 -9.10 4.35
N ALA A 366 -6.37 -9.44 5.27
CA ALA A 366 -7.36 -10.51 5.08
C ALA A 366 -6.72 -11.75 4.43
N GLN A 367 -5.48 -12.07 4.88
CA GLN A 367 -4.53 -12.88 4.12
C GLN A 367 -4.88 -14.36 4.19
N ASN A 368 -5.24 -14.87 5.38
CA ASN A 368 -5.70 -16.24 5.58
C ASN A 368 -7.12 -16.19 6.14
N VAL A 369 -8.11 -16.55 5.33
CA VAL A 369 -9.53 -16.47 5.71
C VAL A 369 -10.24 -17.74 5.29
N ILE A 370 -10.74 -18.50 6.25
CA ILE A 370 -11.51 -19.71 5.96
C ILE A 370 -12.82 -19.36 5.23
N GLU A 371 -13.32 -20.26 4.41
CA GLU A 371 -14.48 -20.01 3.54
C GLU A 371 -15.71 -19.50 4.28
N VAL A 372 -16.02 -20.07 5.45
CA VAL A 372 -17.18 -19.65 6.25
C VAL A 372 -17.06 -18.20 6.73
N ASP A 373 -15.85 -17.73 7.06
CA ASP A 373 -15.61 -16.37 7.48
C ASP A 373 -15.54 -15.41 6.28
N ARG A 374 -15.05 -15.86 5.10
CA ARG A 374 -15.05 -15.05 3.88
C ARG A 374 -16.45 -14.58 3.48
N LYS A 375 -17.46 -15.44 3.58
CA LYS A 375 -18.86 -15.09 3.29
C LYS A 375 -19.40 -13.97 4.20
N ARG A 376 -18.91 -13.89 5.43
CA ARG A 376 -19.30 -12.84 6.39
C ARG A 376 -18.86 -11.44 5.96
N PHE A 377 -17.78 -11.32 5.18
CA PHE A 377 -17.38 -10.01 4.63
C PHE A 377 -18.50 -9.40 3.79
N LYS A 378 -19.14 -10.21 2.94
CA LYS A 378 -20.28 -9.76 2.13
C LYS A 378 -21.48 -9.39 3.00
N ASP A 379 -21.85 -10.25 3.93
CA ASP A 379 -23.03 -10.07 4.77
C ASP A 379 -22.91 -8.81 5.66
N LEU A 380 -21.70 -8.48 6.09
CA LEU A 380 -21.38 -7.33 6.92
C LEU A 380 -20.92 -6.10 6.12
N ASN A 381 -20.87 -6.17 4.78
CA ASN A 381 -20.32 -5.11 3.91
C ASN A 381 -18.90 -4.68 4.33
N ILE A 382 -18.04 -5.64 4.65
CA ILE A 382 -16.65 -5.43 5.01
C ILE A 382 -15.79 -5.44 3.74
N ILE A 383 -14.84 -4.52 3.64
CA ILE A 383 -13.88 -4.44 2.54
C ILE A 383 -12.65 -5.28 2.90
N ALA A 384 -12.23 -6.15 1.98
CA ALA A 384 -10.95 -6.84 2.07
C ALA A 384 -9.86 -5.97 1.41
N SER A 385 -8.83 -5.59 2.19
CA SER A 385 -7.71 -4.79 1.72
C SER A 385 -6.47 -5.67 1.64
N MET A 386 -6.09 -6.05 0.41
CA MET A 386 -5.14 -7.13 0.17
C MET A 386 -3.94 -6.65 -0.65
N GLN A 387 -2.81 -7.33 -0.49
CA GLN A 387 -1.54 -6.97 -1.13
C GLN A 387 -1.09 -8.11 -2.05
N PRO A 388 -1.22 -7.93 -3.38
CA PRO A 388 -0.79 -8.97 -4.33
C PRO A 388 0.68 -9.32 -4.25
N SER A 389 1.56 -8.36 -4.00
CA SER A 389 2.99 -8.60 -3.80
C SER A 389 3.30 -9.49 -2.59
N HIS A 390 2.52 -9.40 -1.50
CA HIS A 390 2.68 -10.31 -0.36
C HIS A 390 2.49 -11.78 -0.77
N ALA A 391 1.51 -12.08 -1.64
CA ALA A 391 1.30 -13.46 -2.07
C ALA A 391 2.50 -14.01 -2.84
N ILE A 392 3.09 -13.20 -3.73
CA ILE A 392 4.25 -13.65 -4.52
C ILE A 392 5.57 -13.64 -3.74
N GLY A 393 5.66 -12.86 -2.66
CA GLY A 393 6.77 -12.92 -1.72
C GLY A 393 6.65 -14.11 -0.76
N ASP A 394 5.45 -14.34 -0.24
CA ASP A 394 5.17 -15.37 0.76
C ASP A 394 5.11 -16.79 0.17
N LEU A 395 4.90 -16.96 -1.13
CA LEU A 395 4.84 -18.26 -1.79
C LEU A 395 6.05 -19.16 -1.50
N HIS A 396 7.19 -18.57 -1.15
CA HIS A 396 8.43 -19.29 -0.83
C HIS A 396 8.45 -19.90 0.58
N PHE A 397 7.50 -19.54 1.45
CA PHE A 397 7.46 -20.04 2.84
C PHE A 397 6.05 -20.25 3.40
N ALA A 398 5.01 -19.85 2.68
CA ALA A 398 3.64 -19.96 3.19
C ALA A 398 3.25 -21.42 3.50
N GLU A 399 3.72 -22.38 2.68
CA GLU A 399 3.50 -23.81 2.92
C GLU A 399 4.19 -24.29 4.20
N ASP A 400 5.43 -23.87 4.47
CA ASP A 400 6.14 -24.18 5.71
C ASP A 400 5.40 -23.68 6.96
N ARG A 401 4.65 -22.58 6.83
CA ARG A 401 3.90 -21.96 7.94
C ARG A 401 2.52 -22.55 8.14
N LEU A 402 1.81 -22.81 7.04
CA LEU A 402 0.40 -23.19 7.05
C LEU A 402 0.15 -24.69 6.79
N GLY A 403 1.13 -25.38 6.17
CA GLY A 403 0.89 -26.69 5.57
C GLY A 403 0.04 -26.58 4.29
N PHE A 404 0.15 -27.61 3.45
CA PHE A 404 -0.45 -27.60 2.11
C PHE A 404 -1.98 -27.37 2.10
N GLU A 405 -2.72 -28.01 3.01
CA GLU A 405 -4.19 -27.96 3.02
C GLU A 405 -4.72 -26.56 3.31
N ARG A 406 -4.07 -25.81 4.23
CA ARG A 406 -4.49 -24.46 4.63
C ARG A 406 -4.16 -23.38 3.60
N LEU A 407 -3.28 -23.67 2.63
CA LEU A 407 -2.97 -22.73 1.55
C LEU A 407 -4.19 -22.37 0.69
N SER A 408 -5.21 -23.25 0.64
CA SER A 408 -6.47 -22.98 -0.06
C SER A 408 -7.24 -21.77 0.49
N ASN A 409 -6.97 -21.37 1.73
CA ASN A 409 -7.57 -20.21 2.41
C ASN A 409 -6.69 -18.95 2.35
N ALA A 410 -5.49 -19.05 1.75
CA ALA A 410 -4.50 -17.99 1.74
C ALA A 410 -4.57 -17.14 0.46
N TYR A 411 -4.57 -15.82 0.60
CA TYR A 411 -4.53 -14.85 -0.50
C TYR A 411 -5.66 -15.05 -1.53
N THR A 412 -6.90 -15.23 -1.05
CA THR A 412 -8.06 -15.65 -1.85
C THR A 412 -8.86 -14.48 -2.42
N TRP A 413 -8.21 -13.45 -2.96
CA TRP A 413 -8.86 -12.23 -3.46
C TRP A 413 -9.88 -12.46 -4.57
N LYS A 414 -9.66 -13.45 -5.49
CA LYS A 414 -10.65 -13.79 -6.51
C LYS A 414 -11.91 -14.37 -5.89
N SER A 415 -11.77 -15.25 -4.92
CA SER A 415 -12.91 -15.79 -4.18
C SER A 415 -13.70 -14.70 -3.44
N PHE A 416 -13.03 -13.71 -2.84
CA PHE A 416 -13.71 -12.55 -2.25
C PHE A 416 -14.54 -11.79 -3.28
N ILE A 417 -13.97 -11.51 -4.48
CA ILE A 417 -14.66 -10.80 -5.56
C ILE A 417 -15.87 -11.62 -6.06
N ASP A 418 -15.70 -12.93 -6.23
CA ASP A 418 -16.79 -13.83 -6.68
C ASP A 418 -17.91 -13.92 -5.64
N ASP A 419 -17.61 -13.87 -4.37
CA ASP A 419 -18.57 -13.76 -3.28
C ASP A 419 -19.26 -12.36 -3.23
N GLY A 420 -18.81 -11.40 -4.07
CA GLY A 420 -19.36 -10.04 -4.16
C GLY A 420 -18.83 -9.10 -3.07
N VAL A 421 -17.67 -9.38 -2.50
CA VAL A 421 -16.95 -8.52 -1.57
C VAL A 421 -16.13 -7.49 -2.37
N VAL A 422 -16.10 -6.25 -1.90
CA VAL A 422 -15.19 -5.24 -2.44
C VAL A 422 -13.78 -5.54 -1.95
N VAL A 423 -12.87 -5.73 -2.90
CA VAL A 423 -11.44 -5.92 -2.64
C VAL A 423 -10.69 -4.67 -3.08
N VAL A 424 -9.84 -4.12 -2.24
CA VAL A 424 -8.92 -3.02 -2.59
C VAL A 424 -7.49 -3.53 -2.54
N GLY A 425 -6.68 -3.11 -3.52
CA GLY A 425 -5.28 -3.48 -3.64
C GLY A 425 -4.35 -2.44 -3.04
N GLY A 426 -3.30 -2.88 -2.43
CA GLY A 426 -2.20 -2.05 -1.90
C GLY A 426 -0.89 -2.81 -1.90
N SER A 427 0.21 -2.13 -1.59
CA SER A 427 1.55 -2.73 -1.57
C SER A 427 2.08 -3.02 -0.17
N ASP A 428 1.58 -2.29 0.82
CA ASP A 428 2.17 -2.24 2.16
C ASP A 428 3.63 -1.74 2.19
N ALA A 429 4.03 -0.94 1.16
CA ALA A 429 5.38 -0.39 1.14
C ALA A 429 5.65 0.51 2.37
N PRO A 430 6.85 0.42 3.00
CA PRO A 430 8.10 -0.13 2.46
C PRO A 430 8.34 -1.62 2.77
N VAL A 431 7.35 -2.39 3.24
CA VAL A 431 7.48 -3.85 3.36
C VAL A 431 7.79 -4.42 1.97
N GLU A 432 7.00 -4.01 0.98
CA GLU A 432 7.21 -4.30 -0.44
C GLU A 432 7.81 -3.10 -1.19
N VAL A 433 8.06 -3.30 -2.48
CA VAL A 433 8.65 -2.25 -3.34
C VAL A 433 7.75 -1.02 -3.43
N GLY A 434 6.42 -1.21 -3.54
CA GLY A 434 5.44 -0.15 -3.75
C GLY A 434 5.36 0.32 -5.21
N ASP A 435 5.41 -0.62 -6.16
CA ASP A 435 5.30 -0.36 -7.59
C ASP A 435 3.94 -0.90 -8.11
N PRO A 436 3.07 -0.06 -8.70
CA PRO A 436 1.76 -0.49 -9.18
C PRO A 436 1.83 -1.57 -10.27
N ILE A 437 2.91 -1.62 -11.04
CA ILE A 437 3.10 -2.63 -12.08
C ILE A 437 3.42 -3.99 -11.47
N ILE A 438 4.20 -4.02 -10.39
CA ILE A 438 4.44 -5.25 -9.62
C ILE A 438 3.14 -5.75 -9.00
N GLU A 439 2.37 -4.86 -8.38
CA GLU A 439 1.08 -5.21 -7.78
C GLU A 439 0.08 -5.74 -8.83
N PHE A 440 -0.01 -5.07 -9.98
CA PHE A 440 -0.87 -5.51 -11.08
C PHE A 440 -0.42 -6.87 -11.65
N TYR A 441 0.90 -7.04 -11.87
CA TYR A 441 1.48 -8.32 -12.31
C TYR A 441 1.16 -9.45 -11.34
N ALA A 442 1.42 -9.26 -10.06
CA ALA A 442 1.17 -10.24 -9.01
C ALA A 442 -0.33 -10.63 -8.93
N ALA A 443 -1.23 -9.64 -9.04
CA ALA A 443 -2.67 -9.87 -9.04
C ALA A 443 -3.15 -10.74 -10.22
N VAL A 444 -2.54 -10.58 -11.40
CA VAL A 444 -2.95 -11.26 -12.64
C VAL A 444 -2.24 -12.61 -12.81
N THR A 445 -0.97 -12.71 -12.42
CA THR A 445 -0.14 -13.89 -12.73
C THR A 445 0.07 -14.83 -11.56
N ARG A 446 0.11 -14.30 -10.34
CA ARG A 446 0.46 -15.03 -9.12
C ARG A 446 1.84 -15.71 -9.20
N LYS A 447 2.75 -15.07 -9.91
CA LYS A 447 4.17 -15.45 -10.03
C LYS A 447 5.01 -14.43 -9.30
N ASP A 448 6.16 -14.85 -8.77
CA ASP A 448 7.15 -13.89 -8.29
C ASP A 448 7.84 -13.17 -9.47
N LEU A 449 8.74 -12.24 -9.15
CA LEU A 449 9.40 -11.41 -10.16
C LEU A 449 10.38 -12.17 -11.04
N ASP A 450 10.83 -13.35 -10.60
CA ASP A 450 11.69 -14.26 -11.34
C ASP A 450 10.88 -15.32 -12.13
N GLY A 451 9.54 -15.25 -12.06
CA GLY A 451 8.63 -16.18 -12.76
C GLY A 451 8.51 -17.54 -12.06
N TYR A 452 8.95 -17.65 -10.81
CA TYR A 452 8.79 -18.87 -10.03
C TYR A 452 7.31 -19.25 -9.89
N SER A 453 7.05 -20.53 -9.66
CA SER A 453 5.75 -21.20 -9.70
C SER A 453 5.16 -21.44 -11.11
N ASN A 454 5.98 -21.39 -12.16
CA ASN A 454 5.63 -21.75 -13.55
C ASN A 454 4.30 -21.16 -14.07
N GLU A 455 3.16 -21.77 -13.71
CA GLU A 455 1.83 -21.33 -14.13
C GLU A 455 1.19 -20.30 -13.19
N GLY A 456 1.73 -20.13 -11.98
CA GLY A 456 1.20 -19.23 -10.94
C GLY A 456 0.73 -19.99 -9.69
N TRP A 457 1.09 -19.49 -8.52
CA TRP A 457 0.71 -20.06 -7.22
C TRP A 457 -0.78 -19.86 -6.92
N ASN A 458 -1.54 -20.95 -6.73
CA ASN A 458 -3.00 -20.89 -6.60
C ASN A 458 -3.65 -20.08 -7.74
N LEU A 459 -3.36 -20.44 -8.99
CA LEU A 459 -3.76 -19.65 -10.19
C LEU A 459 -5.27 -19.39 -10.28
N GLN A 460 -6.10 -20.24 -9.68
CA GLN A 460 -7.56 -20.01 -9.58
C GLN A 460 -7.91 -18.73 -8.81
N GLN A 461 -6.98 -18.16 -8.07
CA GLN A 461 -7.12 -16.88 -7.37
C GLN A 461 -6.58 -15.69 -8.18
N ALA A 462 -6.05 -15.91 -9.39
CA ALA A 462 -5.63 -14.83 -10.26
C ALA A 462 -6.82 -13.97 -10.71
N LEU A 463 -6.61 -12.66 -10.79
CA LEU A 463 -7.62 -11.72 -11.26
C LEU A 463 -7.58 -11.60 -12.79
N SER A 464 -8.73 -11.35 -13.38
CA SER A 464 -8.76 -10.75 -14.70
C SER A 464 -8.13 -9.36 -14.66
N ARG A 465 -7.57 -8.89 -15.77
CA ARG A 465 -6.96 -7.56 -15.85
C ARG A 465 -7.94 -6.43 -15.51
N LYS A 466 -9.23 -6.60 -15.81
CA LYS A 466 -10.27 -5.63 -15.44
C LYS A 466 -10.48 -5.58 -13.92
N GLU A 467 -10.50 -6.71 -13.25
CA GLU A 467 -10.57 -6.79 -11.79
C GLU A 467 -9.29 -6.22 -11.16
N ALA A 468 -8.11 -6.58 -11.67
CA ALA A 468 -6.83 -6.04 -11.23
C ALA A 468 -6.78 -4.50 -11.38
N LEU A 469 -7.25 -3.94 -12.50
CA LEU A 469 -7.36 -2.49 -12.64
C LEU A 469 -8.35 -1.88 -11.63
N ALA A 470 -9.46 -2.56 -11.35
CA ALA A 470 -10.48 -2.07 -10.43
C ALA A 470 -10.01 -2.01 -8.97
N ILE A 471 -9.20 -2.99 -8.50
CA ILE A 471 -8.68 -3.00 -7.12
C ILE A 471 -7.72 -1.85 -6.82
N PHE A 472 -7.08 -1.28 -7.85
CA PHE A 472 -6.15 -0.15 -7.71
C PHE A 472 -6.74 1.21 -8.14
N THR A 473 -8.00 1.26 -8.59
CA THR A 473 -8.60 2.51 -9.09
C THR A 473 -10.00 2.74 -8.54
N LYS A 474 -11.01 2.03 -9.07
CA LYS A 474 -12.43 2.22 -8.76
C LYS A 474 -12.76 1.87 -7.32
N TRP A 475 -12.29 0.74 -6.83
CA TRP A 475 -12.64 0.27 -5.49
C TRP A 475 -11.91 0.99 -4.36
N PRO A 476 -10.65 1.44 -4.49
CA PRO A 476 -10.05 2.40 -3.57
C PRO A 476 -10.87 3.67 -3.38
N ALA A 477 -11.38 4.25 -4.47
CA ALA A 477 -12.24 5.43 -4.37
C ALA A 477 -13.54 5.14 -3.59
N TYR A 478 -14.17 4.00 -3.86
CA TYR A 478 -15.33 3.53 -3.09
C TYR A 478 -14.98 3.35 -1.61
N ALA A 479 -13.85 2.72 -1.31
CA ALA A 479 -13.46 2.41 0.07
C ALA A 479 -13.39 3.66 0.96
N ILE A 480 -13.06 4.82 0.42
CA ILE A 480 -12.95 6.08 1.14
C ILE A 480 -14.08 7.07 0.85
N PHE A 481 -15.22 6.62 0.31
CA PHE A 481 -16.40 7.45 0.01
C PHE A 481 -16.10 8.58 -0.99
N LYS A 482 -15.31 8.31 -2.02
CA LYS A 482 -14.92 9.26 -3.08
C LYS A 482 -15.28 8.79 -4.50
N GLU A 483 -16.07 7.74 -4.64
CA GLU A 483 -16.47 7.15 -5.93
C GLU A 483 -17.16 8.13 -6.89
N GLU A 484 -17.83 9.15 -6.34
CA GLU A 484 -18.43 10.21 -7.15
C GLU A 484 -17.40 11.21 -7.73
N LYS A 485 -16.15 11.16 -7.25
CA LYS A 485 -15.09 12.10 -7.62
C LYS A 485 -13.87 11.46 -8.24
N LEU A 486 -13.62 10.17 -7.97
CA LEU A 486 -12.39 9.44 -8.29
C LEU A 486 -12.69 8.03 -8.78
N GLY A 487 -11.68 7.33 -9.25
CA GLY A 487 -11.67 5.90 -9.53
C GLY A 487 -12.12 5.50 -10.93
N THR A 488 -12.76 6.40 -11.67
CA THR A 488 -13.12 6.24 -13.09
C THR A 488 -12.87 7.55 -13.83
N LEU A 489 -12.70 7.49 -15.15
CA LEU A 489 -12.54 8.69 -15.96
C LEU A 489 -13.91 9.08 -16.57
N GLU A 490 -14.51 10.11 -15.99
CA GLU A 490 -15.82 10.64 -16.37
C GLU A 490 -15.83 12.17 -16.30
N ILE A 491 -16.61 12.81 -17.16
CA ILE A 491 -16.76 14.27 -17.15
C ILE A 491 -17.20 14.75 -15.75
N GLY A 492 -16.50 15.76 -15.23
CA GLY A 492 -16.77 16.35 -13.92
C GLY A 492 -16.04 15.69 -12.74
N LYS A 493 -15.49 14.48 -12.88
CA LYS A 493 -14.61 13.86 -11.89
C LYS A 493 -13.23 14.53 -11.88
N LEU A 494 -12.50 14.32 -10.81
CA LEU A 494 -11.13 14.82 -10.67
C LEU A 494 -10.22 14.14 -11.69
N ALA A 495 -9.33 14.92 -12.27
CA ALA A 495 -8.38 14.45 -13.26
C ALA A 495 -7.14 13.86 -12.60
N ASP A 496 -7.33 12.68 -12.02
CA ASP A 496 -6.27 11.82 -11.50
C ASP A 496 -6.04 10.69 -12.52
N ILE A 497 -4.82 10.62 -13.07
CA ILE A 497 -4.54 9.81 -14.26
C ILE A 497 -3.15 9.20 -14.15
N THR A 498 -3.03 7.93 -14.49
CA THR A 498 -1.77 7.22 -14.67
C THR A 498 -1.59 6.89 -16.15
N ILE A 499 -0.43 7.18 -16.72
CA ILE A 499 -0.11 6.95 -18.12
C ILE A 499 1.09 6.00 -18.21
N PHE A 500 0.90 4.89 -18.91
CA PHE A 500 1.93 3.89 -19.18
C PHE A 500 2.28 3.83 -20.66
N ASP A 501 3.51 3.41 -20.97
CA ASP A 501 4.00 3.22 -22.34
C ASP A 501 3.45 1.96 -23.01
N GLN A 502 2.91 1.00 -22.23
CA GLN A 502 2.36 -0.25 -22.73
C GLN A 502 0.89 -0.46 -22.32
N ASP A 503 0.15 -1.21 -23.15
CA ASP A 503 -1.23 -1.62 -22.85
C ASP A 503 -1.26 -2.78 -21.86
N ILE A 504 -1.18 -2.51 -20.58
CA ILE A 504 -1.21 -3.54 -19.52
C ILE A 504 -2.50 -4.39 -19.54
N MET A 505 -3.51 -3.97 -20.30
CA MET A 505 -4.76 -4.72 -20.46
C MET A 505 -4.68 -5.81 -21.54
N THR A 506 -3.67 -5.76 -22.42
CA THR A 506 -3.61 -6.66 -23.60
C THR A 506 -2.24 -7.29 -23.86
N ILE A 507 -1.14 -6.71 -23.39
CA ILE A 507 0.22 -7.27 -23.59
C ILE A 507 0.35 -8.67 -22.94
N PRO A 508 1.28 -9.52 -23.38
CA PRO A 508 1.61 -10.77 -22.71
C PRO A 508 1.92 -10.55 -21.22
N ASN A 509 1.63 -11.53 -20.38
CA ASN A 509 1.86 -11.38 -18.93
C ASN A 509 3.33 -11.16 -18.56
N GLU A 510 4.24 -11.79 -19.30
CA GLU A 510 5.69 -11.66 -19.18
C GLU A 510 6.22 -10.24 -19.47
N ASP A 511 5.48 -9.46 -20.25
CA ASP A 511 5.87 -8.11 -20.64
C ASP A 511 5.37 -7.05 -19.64
N ILE A 512 4.45 -7.40 -18.74
CA ILE A 512 3.87 -6.44 -17.78
C ILE A 512 4.94 -5.73 -16.96
N LEU A 513 5.92 -6.46 -16.44
CA LEU A 513 7.00 -5.90 -15.61
C LEU A 513 7.93 -4.94 -16.35
N ALA A 514 7.93 -4.96 -17.69
CA ALA A 514 8.71 -4.02 -18.51
C ALA A 514 8.02 -2.67 -18.73
N THR A 515 6.75 -2.55 -18.32
CA THR A 515 5.94 -1.32 -18.46
C THR A 515 6.55 -0.15 -17.68
N LYS A 516 6.59 1.01 -18.31
CA LYS A 516 7.13 2.25 -17.70
C LYS A 516 6.05 3.31 -17.54
N VAL A 517 6.17 4.07 -16.48
CA VAL A 517 5.35 5.27 -16.28
C VAL A 517 5.81 6.35 -17.26
N VAL A 518 4.89 6.86 -18.06
CA VAL A 518 5.11 8.01 -18.93
C VAL A 518 4.80 9.30 -18.19
N MET A 519 3.66 9.32 -17.48
CA MET A 519 3.23 10.53 -16.79
C MET A 519 2.25 10.17 -15.65
N THR A 520 2.30 10.94 -14.58
CA THR A 520 1.32 10.90 -13.49
C THR A 520 0.67 12.29 -13.34
N VAL A 521 -0.66 12.32 -13.33
CA VAL A 521 -1.44 13.55 -13.18
C VAL A 521 -2.34 13.44 -11.96
N VAL A 522 -2.32 14.44 -11.09
CA VAL A 522 -3.16 14.52 -9.88
C VAL A 522 -3.88 15.85 -9.84
N GLY A 523 -5.22 15.82 -9.83
CA GLY A 523 -6.03 17.04 -9.87
C GLY A 523 -5.68 17.94 -11.06
N GLY A 524 -5.46 17.35 -12.24
CA GLY A 524 -5.09 18.06 -13.45
C GLY A 524 -3.65 18.61 -13.48
N LYS A 525 -2.87 18.46 -12.41
CA LYS A 525 -1.44 18.85 -12.38
C LYS A 525 -0.57 17.65 -12.76
N ILE A 526 0.36 17.84 -13.68
CA ILE A 526 1.40 16.84 -13.96
C ILE A 526 2.37 16.86 -12.78
N VAL A 527 2.44 15.75 -12.05
CA VAL A 527 3.28 15.58 -10.85
C VAL A 527 4.54 14.77 -11.13
N TYR A 528 4.51 14.01 -12.21
CA TYR A 528 5.67 13.28 -12.74
C TYR A 528 5.55 13.15 -14.26
N ILE A 529 6.67 13.27 -14.95
CA ILE A 529 6.84 12.97 -16.37
C ILE A 529 8.20 12.30 -16.56
N ASN A 530 8.20 11.19 -17.27
CA ASN A 530 9.43 10.51 -17.64
C ASN A 530 10.07 11.31 -18.78
N GLY A 531 11.27 11.84 -18.53
CA GLY A 531 12.01 12.68 -19.49
C GLY A 531 12.76 11.90 -20.56
#